data_957d596369603718445cb6a9fa7accef
#
_entry.id   957d596369603718445cb6a9fa7accef
#
_cell.length_a   1.000
_cell.length_b   1.000
_cell.length_c   1.000
_cell.angle_alpha   90.00
_cell.angle_beta   90.00
_cell.angle_gamma   90.00
#
_symmetry.space_group_name_H-M   'P 1'
#
loop_
_entity.id
_entity.type
_entity.pdbx_description
1 polymer ?
#
loop_
_entity_poly.entity_id
_entity_poly.type
_entity_poly.pdbx_seq_one_letter_code
_entity_poly.pdbx_strand_id
1 'polypeptide(L)'
;MKLVIAVSAVAMLAAAAPVVASPTMVGTEVVRNAQDPALAAVLTDYEAYLRAVDPINAGMEGDRAALARLPDGSRAFEVAQEPVLKAFADRLAAIDTTRLSDDERLNHAFLTYVLQRSRARIPLDTGRIDAFNSEGGPEQNLAYVATVTRIATVADAEAWIARLEAMPKAYADPLASARRGLETGMVQSRSIVENALTLIEPEAALTPDADPLLKPFATLPASIPAAQQTALRARAARAVAEGIMPQRRAWARFLREEYLPRAPETLGLVHRPGGREMYAYLVRGFTTTDLTPDEVHAIGLQEVARIRGRMDTEMRAAGWTGDFPSFLTFLRTDPQFYVTSREALLEKASEMAKRADDGLPALFGTLPRLPYGVRPVPREIEANYTTGRYNPGSMENGVAGGYMVNTSSLNQRGLYEMPALTLHEGVPGHHLQIALQQEAADGPYFRRSVDVTAFVEGWGLYAEFLGEEMGFYRTPYERFGRLSYEMWRACRLVADTGIHWLGWDLEQARACFRDNSALAPLNIETELQRYIGWPGQATAYKIGEIRLRAIRTRAEAELGGQFDIRRFHDALLVDGPLPLGLLDARMDRWIAEEKAQPAD
;
A
#
# COMPACT_ATOMS: atom_id res chain seq x y z
N MET A 1 3.97 -0.95 -17.74
CA MET A 1 2.71 -0.87 -16.98
C MET A 1 3.08 -1.04 -15.52
N LYS A 2 3.36 0.06 -14.85
CA LYS A 2 3.48 0.00 -13.39
C LYS A 2 2.06 0.03 -12.84
N LEU A 3 1.53 -1.13 -12.51
CA LEU A 3 0.57 -1.19 -11.44
C LEU A 3 1.34 -0.64 -10.24
N VAL A 4 0.99 0.52 -9.74
CA VAL A 4 1.51 1.02 -8.48
C VAL A 4 0.86 0.14 -7.43
N ILE A 5 1.48 -0.98 -7.17
CA ILE A 5 1.14 -1.82 -6.03
C ILE A 5 1.81 -1.15 -4.85
N ALA A 6 1.02 -0.54 -3.99
CA ALA A 6 1.47 -0.36 -2.62
C ALA A 6 1.82 -1.76 -2.13
N VAL A 7 3.10 -1.97 -1.90
CA VAL A 7 3.69 -3.28 -1.66
C VAL A 7 3.10 -3.89 -0.42
N SER A 8 2.23 -4.87 -0.62
CA SER A 8 2.03 -5.95 0.34
C SER A 8 2.64 -7.18 -0.31
N ALA A 9 3.97 -7.29 -0.25
CA ALA A 9 4.69 -8.41 -0.81
C ALA A 9 5.09 -9.36 0.30
N VAL A 10 4.64 -10.57 0.20
CA VAL A 10 5.11 -11.70 0.98
C VAL A 10 5.76 -12.70 0.06
N ALA A 11 7.04 -12.93 0.29
CA ALA A 11 7.81 -13.95 -0.41
C ALA A 11 7.80 -15.26 0.36
N MET A 12 7.67 -16.36 -0.36
CA MET A 12 7.83 -17.71 0.17
C MET A 12 8.71 -18.61 -0.67
N LEU A 13 9.54 -19.38 -0.01
CA LEU A 13 10.28 -20.51 -0.54
C LEU A 13 10.10 -21.72 0.40
N ALA A 14 9.58 -22.80 -0.13
CA ALA A 14 9.42 -24.06 0.57
C ALA A 14 10.68 -24.92 0.47
N ALA A 15 11.09 -25.50 1.61
CA ALA A 15 11.96 -26.67 1.67
C ALA A 15 11.10 -27.87 2.09
N ALA A 16 11.15 -28.94 1.31
CA ALA A 16 10.44 -30.18 1.60
C ALA A 16 11.06 -30.91 2.80
N ALA A 17 10.23 -31.29 3.77
CA ALA A 17 10.52 -32.27 4.79
C ALA A 17 9.42 -33.35 4.81
N PRO A 18 9.69 -34.58 5.29
CA PRO A 18 8.90 -35.76 4.98
C PRO A 18 7.52 -35.77 5.68
N VAL A 19 6.56 -36.29 4.96
CA VAL A 19 5.17 -36.50 5.36
C VAL A 19 5.08 -37.42 6.57
N VAL A 20 4.58 -36.88 7.69
CA VAL A 20 4.00 -37.67 8.77
C VAL A 20 2.47 -37.52 8.65
N ALA A 21 1.79 -38.61 8.45
CA ALA A 21 0.34 -38.66 8.34
C ALA A 21 -0.32 -38.20 9.65
N SER A 22 -1.15 -37.17 9.59
CA SER A 22 -2.01 -36.71 10.67
C SER A 22 -3.42 -37.27 10.53
N PRO A 23 -4.19 -37.47 11.62
CA PRO A 23 -5.44 -38.19 11.61
C PRO A 23 -6.55 -37.41 10.88
N THR A 24 -7.35 -38.13 10.14
CA THR A 24 -8.51 -37.71 9.38
C THR A 24 -9.54 -37.02 10.30
N MET A 25 -9.66 -35.71 10.17
CA MET A 25 -10.84 -35.00 10.65
C MET A 25 -11.97 -35.23 9.64
N VAL A 26 -13.08 -35.76 10.09
CA VAL A 26 -14.32 -35.87 9.32
C VAL A 26 -14.88 -34.44 9.18
N GLY A 27 -14.50 -33.78 8.09
CA GLY A 27 -15.11 -32.51 7.68
C GLY A 27 -16.34 -32.83 6.86
N THR A 28 -17.46 -32.23 7.23
CA THR A 28 -18.63 -32.09 6.35
C THR A 28 -18.16 -31.55 5.00
N GLU A 29 -18.26 -32.34 3.93
CA GLU A 29 -18.11 -31.88 2.56
C GLU A 29 -19.15 -30.77 2.33
N VAL A 30 -18.71 -29.53 2.36
CA VAL A 30 -19.42 -28.43 1.72
C VAL A 30 -19.41 -28.78 0.24
N VAL A 31 -20.56 -29.16 -0.30
CA VAL A 31 -20.76 -29.37 -1.73
C VAL A 31 -20.36 -28.06 -2.43
N ARG A 32 -19.15 -28.01 -2.99
CA ARG A 32 -18.71 -26.92 -3.87
C ARG A 32 -19.66 -26.95 -5.06
N ASN A 33 -20.57 -26.00 -5.14
CA ASN A 33 -21.39 -25.79 -6.33
C ASN A 33 -20.43 -25.71 -7.53
N ALA A 34 -20.71 -26.50 -8.57
CA ALA A 34 -19.89 -26.50 -9.76
C ALA A 34 -19.79 -25.06 -10.30
N GLN A 35 -18.57 -24.53 -10.44
CA GLN A 35 -18.35 -23.19 -10.96
C GLN A 35 -18.93 -23.06 -12.37
N ASP A 36 -19.48 -21.88 -12.71
CA ASP A 36 -19.86 -21.59 -14.10
C ASP A 36 -18.64 -21.76 -15.01
N PRO A 37 -18.69 -22.68 -16.01
CA PRO A 37 -17.52 -23.02 -16.81
C PRO A 37 -16.97 -21.83 -17.61
N ALA A 38 -17.83 -20.90 -18.03
CA ALA A 38 -17.40 -19.75 -18.81
C ALA A 38 -16.65 -18.74 -17.91
N LEU A 39 -17.16 -18.51 -16.69
CA LEU A 39 -16.46 -17.66 -15.72
C LEU A 39 -15.13 -18.28 -15.29
N ALA A 40 -15.12 -19.58 -14.96
CA ALA A 40 -13.91 -20.29 -14.57
C ALA A 40 -12.82 -20.20 -15.65
N ALA A 41 -13.18 -20.37 -16.93
CA ALA A 41 -12.25 -20.22 -18.03
C ALA A 41 -11.69 -18.79 -18.15
N VAL A 42 -12.53 -17.76 -17.98
CA VAL A 42 -12.07 -16.37 -18.01
C VAL A 42 -11.10 -16.09 -16.86
N LEU A 43 -11.39 -16.54 -15.64
CA LEU A 43 -10.54 -16.35 -14.47
C LEU A 43 -9.19 -17.04 -14.63
N THR A 44 -9.17 -18.28 -15.14
CA THR A 44 -7.94 -19.04 -15.41
C THR A 44 -7.06 -18.33 -16.44
N ASP A 45 -7.64 -17.92 -17.57
CA ASP A 45 -6.90 -17.23 -18.62
C ASP A 45 -6.40 -15.85 -18.15
N TYR A 46 -7.18 -15.16 -17.32
CA TYR A 46 -6.77 -13.88 -16.76
C TYR A 46 -5.65 -14.02 -15.73
N GLU A 47 -5.66 -15.08 -14.92
CA GLU A 47 -4.52 -15.40 -14.05
C GLU A 47 -3.24 -15.64 -14.87
N ALA A 48 -3.32 -16.46 -15.93
CA ALA A 48 -2.18 -16.69 -16.82
C ALA A 48 -1.66 -15.39 -17.45
N TYR A 49 -2.57 -14.51 -17.86
CA TYR A 49 -2.24 -13.17 -18.33
C TYR A 49 -1.53 -12.34 -17.26
N LEU A 50 -2.06 -12.27 -16.04
CA LEU A 50 -1.43 -11.49 -14.94
C LEU A 50 -0.03 -12.00 -14.62
N ARG A 51 0.16 -13.31 -14.51
CA ARG A 51 1.47 -13.93 -14.28
C ARG A 51 2.48 -13.66 -15.40
N ALA A 52 2.00 -13.46 -16.62
CA ALA A 52 2.84 -13.09 -17.75
C ALA A 52 3.27 -11.62 -17.73
N VAL A 53 2.35 -10.69 -17.38
CA VAL A 53 2.60 -9.24 -17.43
C VAL A 53 3.24 -8.71 -16.13
N ASP A 54 3.08 -9.42 -15.02
CA ASP A 54 3.72 -9.09 -13.73
C ASP A 54 4.55 -10.27 -13.19
N PRO A 55 5.70 -10.54 -13.82
CA PRO A 55 6.56 -11.66 -13.44
C PRO A 55 7.25 -11.46 -12.08
N ILE A 56 7.26 -10.25 -11.52
CA ILE A 56 7.80 -10.00 -10.18
C ILE A 56 6.89 -10.63 -9.14
N ASN A 57 5.61 -10.27 -9.13
CA ASN A 57 4.64 -10.83 -8.20
C ASN A 57 4.43 -12.32 -8.43
N ALA A 58 4.34 -12.78 -9.70
CA ALA A 58 4.26 -14.19 -10.01
C ALA A 58 5.42 -15.01 -9.43
N GLY A 59 6.65 -14.48 -9.52
CA GLY A 59 7.84 -15.11 -8.95
C GLY A 59 7.84 -15.12 -7.41
N MET A 60 7.32 -14.09 -6.77
CA MET A 60 7.17 -14.05 -5.31
C MET A 60 6.12 -15.05 -4.80
N GLU A 61 5.12 -15.36 -5.61
CA GLU A 61 4.12 -16.42 -5.32
C GLU A 61 4.55 -17.81 -5.80
N GLY A 62 5.82 -18.02 -6.14
CA GLY A 62 6.39 -19.34 -6.41
C GLY A 62 6.45 -19.74 -7.88
N ASP A 63 6.05 -18.88 -8.85
CA ASP A 63 6.26 -19.18 -10.28
C ASP A 63 7.76 -19.10 -10.61
N ARG A 64 8.38 -20.28 -10.71
CA ARG A 64 9.81 -20.41 -10.98
C ARG A 64 10.22 -19.86 -12.36
N ALA A 65 9.33 -19.97 -13.37
CA ALA A 65 9.59 -19.45 -14.71
C ALA A 65 9.58 -17.90 -14.76
N ALA A 66 8.89 -17.28 -13.82
CA ALA A 66 8.82 -15.82 -13.70
C ALA A 66 10.06 -15.20 -13.04
N LEU A 67 10.83 -15.98 -12.25
CA LEU A 67 11.98 -15.47 -11.47
C LEU A 67 13.06 -14.78 -12.30
N ALA A 68 13.22 -15.16 -13.57
CA ALA A 68 14.22 -14.59 -14.48
C ALA A 68 13.73 -13.37 -15.28
N ARG A 69 12.45 -13.00 -15.15
CA ARG A 69 11.82 -11.99 -16.02
C ARG A 69 11.55 -10.69 -15.28
N LEU A 70 11.51 -9.60 -16.04
CA LEU A 70 11.02 -8.28 -15.62
C LEU A 70 9.77 -7.91 -16.44
N PRO A 71 8.88 -7.06 -15.90
CA PRO A 71 7.76 -6.54 -16.67
C PRO A 71 8.24 -5.65 -17.82
N ASP A 72 7.50 -5.65 -18.92
CA ASP A 72 7.71 -4.69 -20.00
C ASP A 72 7.02 -3.37 -19.63
N GLY A 73 7.82 -2.33 -19.37
CA GLY A 73 7.35 -0.99 -19.00
C GLY A 73 7.19 -0.04 -20.20
N SER A 74 7.36 -0.52 -21.44
CA SER A 74 7.27 0.33 -22.63
C SER A 74 5.83 0.78 -22.92
N ARG A 75 5.70 1.99 -23.48
CA ARG A 75 4.41 2.50 -23.94
C ARG A 75 3.80 1.63 -25.04
N ALA A 76 4.64 1.05 -25.90
CA ALA A 76 4.17 0.16 -26.97
C ALA A 76 3.48 -1.09 -26.37
N PHE A 77 4.08 -1.69 -25.34
CA PHE A 77 3.47 -2.81 -24.64
C PHE A 77 2.16 -2.40 -23.97
N GLU A 78 2.12 -1.26 -23.26
CA GLU A 78 0.91 -0.76 -22.61
C GLU A 78 -0.26 -0.61 -23.60
N VAL A 79 0.00 0.02 -24.76
CA VAL A 79 -1.02 0.20 -25.81
C VAL A 79 -1.47 -1.14 -26.40
N ALA A 80 -0.55 -2.09 -26.57
CA ALA A 80 -0.87 -3.43 -27.07
C ALA A 80 -1.77 -4.24 -26.12
N GLN A 81 -1.90 -3.83 -24.83
CA GLN A 81 -2.82 -4.48 -23.90
C GLN A 81 -4.30 -4.16 -24.17
N GLU A 82 -4.65 -3.04 -24.84
CA GLU A 82 -6.05 -2.66 -25.03
C GLU A 82 -6.90 -3.76 -25.67
N PRO A 83 -6.54 -4.35 -26.83
CA PRO A 83 -7.33 -5.43 -27.43
C PRO A 83 -7.40 -6.69 -26.54
N VAL A 84 -6.35 -6.98 -25.77
CA VAL A 84 -6.33 -8.15 -24.85
C VAL A 84 -7.31 -7.93 -23.71
N LEU A 85 -7.26 -6.77 -23.05
CA LEU A 85 -8.16 -6.42 -21.95
C LEU A 85 -9.61 -6.30 -22.44
N LYS A 86 -9.81 -5.79 -23.66
CA LYS A 86 -11.14 -5.75 -24.28
C LYS A 86 -11.69 -7.16 -24.50
N ALA A 87 -10.88 -8.09 -24.99
CA ALA A 87 -11.33 -9.47 -25.18
C ALA A 87 -11.78 -10.16 -23.88
N PHE A 88 -11.07 -9.91 -22.76
CA PHE A 88 -11.52 -10.36 -21.43
C PHE A 88 -12.85 -9.71 -21.04
N ALA A 89 -13.00 -8.41 -21.23
CA ALA A 89 -14.22 -7.68 -20.92
C ALA A 89 -15.41 -8.19 -21.74
N ASP A 90 -15.23 -8.43 -23.04
CA ASP A 90 -16.27 -8.96 -23.93
C ASP A 90 -16.70 -10.38 -23.48
N ARG A 91 -15.76 -11.23 -23.08
CA ARG A 91 -16.05 -12.57 -22.54
C ARG A 91 -16.86 -12.51 -21.24
N LEU A 92 -16.50 -11.63 -20.32
CA LEU A 92 -17.27 -11.41 -19.08
C LEU A 92 -18.68 -10.91 -19.37
N ALA A 93 -18.82 -9.93 -20.27
CA ALA A 93 -20.12 -9.36 -20.63
C ALA A 93 -21.08 -10.39 -21.27
N ALA A 94 -20.56 -11.48 -21.84
CA ALA A 94 -21.36 -12.56 -22.41
C ALA A 94 -21.88 -13.57 -21.37
N ILE A 95 -21.46 -13.49 -20.10
CA ILE A 95 -21.88 -14.41 -19.04
C ILE A 95 -23.22 -13.95 -18.46
N ASP A 96 -24.18 -14.88 -18.38
CA ASP A 96 -25.46 -14.65 -17.69
C ASP A 96 -25.27 -14.66 -16.16
N THR A 97 -25.16 -13.48 -15.58
CA THR A 97 -24.91 -13.31 -14.15
C THR A 97 -26.06 -13.79 -13.25
N THR A 98 -27.27 -14.02 -13.80
CA THR A 98 -28.41 -14.54 -13.02
C THR A 98 -28.20 -16.00 -12.61
N ARG A 99 -27.34 -16.72 -13.31
CA ARG A 99 -27.01 -18.13 -13.05
C ARG A 99 -25.83 -18.33 -12.11
N LEU A 100 -25.09 -17.26 -11.82
CA LEU A 100 -23.92 -17.31 -10.98
C LEU A 100 -24.31 -17.37 -9.48
N SER A 101 -23.50 -18.05 -8.69
CA SER A 101 -23.51 -17.97 -7.23
C SER A 101 -23.11 -16.56 -6.76
N ASP A 102 -23.28 -16.25 -5.49
CA ASP A 102 -22.91 -14.93 -4.93
C ASP A 102 -21.42 -14.65 -5.06
N ASP A 103 -20.55 -15.63 -4.78
CA ASP A 103 -19.11 -15.50 -4.94
C ASP A 103 -18.71 -15.32 -6.41
N GLU A 104 -19.35 -16.03 -7.31
CA GLU A 104 -19.10 -15.88 -8.75
C GLU A 104 -19.55 -14.51 -9.25
N ARG A 105 -20.71 -14.01 -8.80
CA ARG A 105 -21.15 -12.64 -9.09
C ARG A 105 -20.15 -11.61 -8.58
N LEU A 106 -19.60 -11.81 -7.38
CA LEU A 106 -18.57 -10.92 -6.82
C LEU A 106 -17.29 -10.96 -7.67
N ASN A 107 -16.82 -12.15 -8.03
CA ASN A 107 -15.65 -12.31 -8.89
C ASN A 107 -15.84 -11.69 -10.28
N HIS A 108 -17.02 -11.90 -10.88
CA HIS A 108 -17.38 -11.31 -12.16
C HIS A 108 -17.39 -9.77 -12.09
N ALA A 109 -18.05 -9.19 -11.08
CA ALA A 109 -18.16 -7.75 -10.90
C ALA A 109 -16.80 -7.11 -10.60
N PHE A 110 -15.98 -7.76 -9.77
CA PHE A 110 -14.66 -7.23 -9.43
C PHE A 110 -13.70 -7.29 -10.64
N LEU A 111 -13.67 -8.39 -11.39
CA LEU A 111 -12.85 -8.45 -12.59
C LEU A 111 -13.34 -7.44 -13.66
N THR A 112 -14.65 -7.24 -13.79
CA THR A 112 -15.21 -6.21 -14.67
C THR A 112 -14.69 -4.82 -14.29
N TYR A 113 -14.73 -4.46 -13.01
CA TYR A 113 -14.16 -3.21 -12.49
C TYR A 113 -12.67 -3.06 -12.82
N VAL A 114 -11.88 -4.11 -12.58
CA VAL A 114 -10.42 -4.11 -12.86
C VAL A 114 -10.14 -3.87 -14.34
N LEU A 115 -10.84 -4.57 -15.23
CA LEU A 115 -10.66 -4.44 -16.68
C LEU A 115 -11.07 -3.04 -17.17
N GLN A 116 -12.19 -2.51 -16.70
CA GLN A 116 -12.64 -1.16 -17.05
C GLN A 116 -11.59 -0.11 -16.64
N ARG A 117 -11.09 -0.20 -15.41
CA ARG A 117 -10.06 0.71 -14.89
C ARG A 117 -8.75 0.60 -15.67
N SER A 118 -8.29 -0.62 -15.94
CA SER A 118 -7.05 -0.86 -16.67
C SER A 118 -7.12 -0.29 -18.08
N ARG A 119 -8.23 -0.49 -18.79
CA ARG A 119 -8.46 0.05 -20.13
C ARG A 119 -8.55 1.59 -20.14
N ALA A 120 -9.25 2.17 -19.16
CA ALA A 120 -9.36 3.63 -19.03
C ALA A 120 -8.02 4.32 -18.73
N ARG A 121 -7.03 3.61 -18.17
CA ARG A 121 -5.69 4.14 -17.92
C ARG A 121 -4.87 4.33 -19.18
N ILE A 122 -5.02 3.43 -20.17
CA ILE A 122 -4.16 3.38 -21.36
C ILE A 122 -4.09 4.73 -22.11
N PRO A 123 -5.21 5.40 -22.46
CA PRO A 123 -5.15 6.67 -23.17
C PRO A 123 -4.52 7.82 -22.36
N LEU A 124 -4.53 7.73 -21.03
CA LEU A 124 -3.98 8.77 -20.15
C LEU A 124 -2.45 8.80 -20.14
N ASP A 125 -1.78 7.68 -20.50
CA ASP A 125 -0.31 7.60 -20.53
C ASP A 125 0.34 8.11 -19.23
N THR A 126 -0.10 7.57 -18.09
CA THR A 126 0.37 7.99 -16.77
C THR A 126 1.87 7.74 -16.58
N GLY A 127 2.47 6.83 -17.36
CA GLY A 127 3.90 6.58 -17.35
C GLY A 127 4.76 7.82 -17.53
N ARG A 128 4.23 8.92 -18.10
CA ARG A 128 4.92 10.20 -18.24
C ARG A 128 5.26 10.85 -16.90
N ILE A 129 4.42 10.65 -15.87
CA ILE A 129 4.64 11.16 -14.50
C ILE A 129 5.04 10.06 -13.51
N ASP A 130 4.71 8.79 -13.81
CA ASP A 130 5.01 7.64 -12.93
C ASP A 130 6.47 7.15 -13.09
N ALA A 131 7.27 7.75 -13.98
CA ALA A 131 8.64 7.31 -14.25
C ALA A 131 9.56 7.44 -13.03
N PHE A 132 9.29 8.39 -12.15
CA PHE A 132 9.94 8.64 -10.86
C PHE A 132 9.03 9.47 -9.96
N ASN A 133 9.32 9.49 -8.66
CA ASN A 133 8.62 10.30 -7.67
C ASN A 133 9.57 10.77 -6.56
N SER A 134 9.05 11.34 -5.47
CA SER A 134 9.84 11.81 -4.33
C SER A 134 10.56 10.69 -3.57
N GLU A 135 10.21 9.44 -3.77
CA GLU A 135 10.78 8.26 -3.10
C GLU A 135 11.83 7.54 -3.96
N GLY A 136 12.09 7.98 -5.20
CA GLY A 136 13.15 7.45 -6.05
C GLY A 136 12.77 7.21 -7.51
N GLY A 137 13.57 6.38 -8.18
CA GLY A 137 13.49 6.08 -9.61
C GLY A 137 13.02 4.65 -9.94
N PRO A 138 13.36 4.15 -11.14
CA PRO A 138 12.84 2.89 -11.68
C PRO A 138 13.16 1.63 -10.87
N GLU A 139 14.18 1.70 -10.02
CA GLU A 139 14.78 0.55 -9.33
C GLU A 139 14.21 0.28 -7.94
N GLN A 140 13.50 1.24 -7.37
CA GLN A 140 13.06 1.20 -5.98
C GLN A 140 12.44 -0.14 -5.55
N ASN A 141 11.58 -0.72 -6.39
CA ASN A 141 10.94 -2.00 -6.10
C ASN A 141 11.94 -3.18 -6.18
N LEU A 142 12.93 -3.15 -7.07
CA LEU A 142 13.89 -4.25 -7.24
C LEU A 142 14.90 -4.31 -6.10
N ALA A 143 15.30 -3.18 -5.53
CA ALA A 143 16.13 -3.16 -4.33
C ALA A 143 15.42 -3.87 -3.15
N TYR A 144 14.11 -3.65 -2.99
CA TYR A 144 13.31 -4.40 -2.02
C TYR A 144 13.26 -5.90 -2.35
N VAL A 145 12.95 -6.27 -3.60
CA VAL A 145 12.92 -7.69 -4.04
C VAL A 145 14.25 -8.38 -3.76
N ALA A 146 15.39 -7.70 -3.96
CA ALA A 146 16.72 -8.24 -3.61
C ALA A 146 16.83 -8.57 -2.12
N THR A 147 16.22 -7.79 -1.22
CA THR A 147 16.31 -8.05 0.23
C THR A 147 15.56 -9.30 0.68
N VAL A 148 14.51 -9.69 -0.04
CA VAL A 148 13.66 -10.85 0.28
C VAL A 148 13.96 -12.08 -0.59
N THR A 149 14.76 -11.91 -1.66
CA THR A 149 15.18 -13.00 -2.53
C THR A 149 16.18 -13.91 -1.84
N ARG A 150 15.90 -15.21 -1.80
CA ARG A 150 16.80 -16.25 -1.30
C ARG A 150 17.25 -17.14 -2.44
N ILE A 151 18.56 -17.37 -2.53
CA ILE A 151 19.16 -18.31 -3.47
C ILE A 151 19.36 -19.64 -2.75
N ALA A 152 18.56 -20.64 -3.06
CA ALA A 152 18.67 -21.99 -2.53
C ALA A 152 19.37 -22.95 -3.50
N THR A 153 19.33 -22.68 -4.81
CA THR A 153 19.88 -23.51 -5.87
C THR A 153 20.65 -22.67 -6.88
N VAL A 154 21.41 -23.34 -7.74
CA VAL A 154 22.06 -22.71 -8.90
C VAL A 154 21.03 -22.05 -9.82
N ALA A 155 19.89 -22.71 -10.03
CA ALA A 155 18.83 -22.17 -10.87
C ALA A 155 18.26 -20.86 -10.32
N ASP A 156 18.15 -20.68 -9.00
CA ASP A 156 17.73 -19.41 -8.39
C ASP A 156 18.76 -18.31 -8.65
N ALA A 157 20.04 -18.64 -8.51
CA ALA A 157 21.12 -17.70 -8.79
C ALA A 157 21.14 -17.25 -10.26
N GLU A 158 20.97 -18.20 -11.19
CA GLU A 158 20.89 -17.91 -12.62
C GLU A 158 19.67 -17.07 -12.97
N ALA A 159 18.52 -17.35 -12.35
CA ALA A 159 17.30 -16.56 -12.54
C ALA A 159 17.47 -15.10 -12.07
N TRP A 160 18.08 -14.90 -10.88
CA TRP A 160 18.37 -13.54 -10.39
C TRP A 160 19.36 -12.81 -11.29
N ILE A 161 20.42 -13.48 -11.76
CA ILE A 161 21.39 -12.93 -12.72
C ILE A 161 20.69 -12.50 -14.02
N ALA A 162 19.82 -13.35 -14.57
CA ALA A 162 19.04 -13.02 -15.77
C ALA A 162 18.18 -11.76 -15.57
N ARG A 163 17.59 -11.57 -14.38
CA ARG A 163 16.92 -10.31 -14.02
C ARG A 163 17.88 -9.12 -14.04
N LEU A 164 19.06 -9.24 -13.43
CA LEU A 164 20.07 -8.17 -13.44
C LEU A 164 20.49 -7.82 -14.86
N GLU A 165 20.69 -8.83 -15.71
CA GLU A 165 21.06 -8.66 -17.13
C GLU A 165 19.92 -8.00 -17.95
N ALA A 166 18.64 -8.15 -17.54
CA ALA A 166 17.49 -7.50 -18.18
C ALA A 166 17.23 -6.07 -17.71
N MET A 167 17.84 -5.62 -16.61
CA MET A 167 17.60 -4.30 -16.00
C MET A 167 17.88 -3.09 -16.92
N PRO A 168 18.84 -3.12 -17.86
CA PRO A 168 19.01 -1.98 -18.77
C PRO A 168 17.72 -1.57 -19.48
N LYS A 169 16.87 -2.51 -19.90
CA LYS A 169 15.54 -2.20 -20.48
C LYS A 169 14.60 -1.59 -19.43
N ALA A 170 14.62 -2.08 -18.21
CA ALA A 170 13.78 -1.56 -17.13
C ALA A 170 14.12 -0.09 -16.76
N TYR A 171 15.30 0.40 -17.10
CA TYR A 171 15.66 1.81 -17.03
C TYR A 171 15.28 2.58 -18.31
N ALA A 172 15.46 1.98 -19.49
CA ALA A 172 15.20 2.61 -20.76
C ALA A 172 13.72 2.97 -20.94
N ASP A 173 12.80 2.09 -20.52
CA ASP A 173 11.36 2.30 -20.69
C ASP A 173 10.84 3.52 -19.89
N PRO A 174 11.11 3.67 -18.57
CA PRO A 174 10.74 4.87 -17.81
C PRO A 174 11.46 6.13 -18.33
N LEU A 175 12.71 6.03 -18.80
CA LEU A 175 13.43 7.15 -19.39
C LEU A 175 12.71 7.66 -20.64
N ALA A 176 12.29 6.76 -21.52
CA ALA A 176 11.50 7.11 -22.70
C ALA A 176 10.15 7.75 -22.33
N SER A 177 9.51 7.24 -21.27
CA SER A 177 8.26 7.79 -20.75
C SER A 177 8.44 9.20 -20.19
N ALA A 178 9.51 9.44 -19.40
CA ALA A 178 9.83 10.76 -18.87
C ALA A 178 10.18 11.78 -19.98
N ARG A 179 10.89 11.35 -21.04
CA ARG A 179 11.14 12.20 -22.23
C ARG A 179 9.85 12.57 -22.95
N ARG A 180 8.95 11.60 -23.15
CA ARG A 180 7.63 11.86 -23.71
C ARG A 180 6.81 12.82 -22.82
N GLY A 181 7.01 12.75 -21.50
CA GLY A 181 6.48 13.73 -20.55
C GLY A 181 6.97 15.14 -20.85
N LEU A 182 8.29 15.33 -21.06
CA LEU A 182 8.89 16.60 -21.43
C LEU A 182 8.39 17.13 -22.79
N GLU A 183 8.14 16.25 -23.74
CA GLU A 183 7.64 16.62 -25.09
C GLU A 183 6.17 17.07 -25.04
N THR A 184 5.37 16.45 -24.17
CA THR A 184 3.92 16.70 -24.09
C THR A 184 3.53 17.68 -22.97
N GLY A 185 4.48 18.11 -22.14
CA GLY A 185 4.22 18.98 -20.99
C GLY A 185 3.58 18.27 -19.79
N MET A 186 3.39 16.94 -19.85
CA MET A 186 2.92 16.12 -18.73
C MET A 186 4.12 15.68 -17.88
N VAL A 187 4.54 16.53 -16.95
CA VAL A 187 5.81 16.43 -16.22
C VAL A 187 5.61 16.58 -14.71
N GLN A 188 6.52 15.99 -13.94
CA GLN A 188 6.65 16.24 -12.50
C GLN A 188 7.10 17.68 -12.23
N SER A 189 6.75 18.20 -11.04
CA SER A 189 7.21 19.53 -10.59
C SER A 189 8.71 19.51 -10.26
N ARG A 190 9.33 20.69 -10.27
CA ARG A 190 10.74 20.89 -9.91
C ARG A 190 11.10 20.26 -8.57
N SER A 191 10.28 20.47 -7.55
CA SER A 191 10.54 19.94 -6.20
C SER A 191 10.62 18.41 -6.17
N ILE A 192 9.81 17.70 -6.97
CA ILE A 192 9.85 16.25 -7.07
C ILE A 192 11.12 15.78 -7.78
N VAL A 193 11.57 16.49 -8.83
CA VAL A 193 12.83 16.17 -9.51
C VAL A 193 14.01 16.35 -8.57
N GLU A 194 14.05 17.45 -7.82
CA GLU A 194 15.11 17.73 -6.84
C GLU A 194 15.15 16.67 -5.74
N ASN A 195 13.99 16.27 -5.19
CA ASN A 195 13.93 15.19 -4.19
C ASN A 195 14.38 13.84 -4.78
N ALA A 196 13.92 13.48 -5.97
CA ALA A 196 14.33 12.25 -6.64
C ALA A 196 15.86 12.20 -6.84
N LEU A 197 16.48 13.32 -7.21
CA LEU A 197 17.92 13.42 -7.38
C LEU A 197 18.69 13.17 -6.08
N THR A 198 18.15 13.54 -4.91
CA THR A 198 18.80 13.27 -3.61
C THR A 198 18.96 11.77 -3.32
N LEU A 199 18.16 10.92 -3.95
CA LEU A 199 18.21 9.46 -3.82
C LEU A 199 18.96 8.81 -4.99
N ILE A 200 18.68 9.26 -6.22
CA ILE A 200 19.21 8.67 -7.45
C ILE A 200 20.72 8.96 -7.64
N GLU A 201 21.20 10.14 -7.26
CA GLU A 201 22.63 10.48 -7.41
C GLU A 201 23.54 9.65 -6.49
N PRO A 202 23.24 9.43 -5.19
CA PRO A 202 23.97 8.49 -4.37
C PRO A 202 23.95 7.05 -4.91
N GLU A 203 22.80 6.57 -5.41
CA GLU A 203 22.71 5.25 -6.04
C GLU A 203 23.60 5.15 -7.30
N ALA A 204 23.64 6.21 -8.12
CA ALA A 204 24.50 6.27 -9.31
C ALA A 204 26.00 6.35 -8.98
N ALA A 205 26.35 6.73 -7.75
CA ALA A 205 27.71 6.81 -7.24
C ALA A 205 28.20 5.54 -6.52
N LEU A 206 27.31 4.55 -6.28
CA LEU A 206 27.68 3.29 -5.65
C LEU A 206 28.80 2.59 -6.43
N THR A 207 29.61 1.81 -5.71
CA THR A 207 30.52 0.83 -6.34
C THR A 207 29.77 -0.47 -6.59
N PRO A 208 30.12 -1.27 -7.60
CA PRO A 208 29.41 -2.53 -7.89
C PRO A 208 29.33 -3.46 -6.68
N ASP A 209 30.39 -3.54 -5.87
CA ASP A 209 30.44 -4.43 -4.71
C ASP A 209 29.54 -4.00 -3.55
N ALA A 210 29.19 -2.71 -3.48
CA ALA A 210 28.29 -2.15 -2.47
C ALA A 210 26.81 -2.16 -2.91
N ASP A 211 26.51 -2.70 -4.09
CA ASP A 211 25.21 -2.64 -4.68
C ASP A 211 24.19 -3.53 -3.95
N PRO A 212 23.04 -3.00 -3.48
CA PRO A 212 22.03 -3.78 -2.77
C PRO A 212 21.43 -4.91 -3.61
N LEU A 213 21.48 -4.85 -4.94
CA LEU A 213 21.03 -5.92 -5.83
C LEU A 213 21.89 -7.18 -5.77
N LEU A 214 23.11 -7.08 -5.23
CA LEU A 214 23.98 -8.24 -4.98
C LEU A 214 23.72 -8.93 -3.64
N LYS A 215 22.86 -8.38 -2.79
CA LYS A 215 22.53 -8.96 -1.47
C LYS A 215 22.14 -10.45 -1.51
N PRO A 216 21.37 -10.96 -2.49
CA PRO A 216 21.06 -12.39 -2.60
C PRO A 216 22.30 -13.29 -2.70
N PHE A 217 23.45 -12.77 -3.21
CA PHE A 217 24.70 -13.51 -3.33
C PHE A 217 25.61 -13.44 -2.10
N ALA A 218 25.26 -12.63 -1.09
CA ALA A 218 26.08 -12.51 0.13
C ALA A 218 26.26 -13.87 0.82
N THR A 219 25.17 -14.66 0.92
CA THR A 219 25.19 -15.97 1.52
C THR A 219 24.60 -17.00 0.56
N LEU A 220 25.46 -17.78 -0.09
CA LEU A 220 25.05 -18.90 -0.94
C LEU A 220 25.14 -20.20 -0.15
N PRO A 221 24.21 -21.17 -0.39
CA PRO A 221 24.20 -22.42 0.34
C PRO A 221 25.43 -23.29 0.00
N ALA A 222 25.92 -24.04 1.01
CA ALA A 222 27.06 -24.94 0.86
C ALA A 222 26.85 -26.08 -0.16
N SER A 223 25.60 -26.35 -0.54
CA SER A 223 25.25 -27.29 -1.61
C SER A 223 25.72 -26.83 -3.00
N ILE A 224 26.00 -25.53 -3.18
CA ILE A 224 26.58 -25.00 -4.42
C ILE A 224 28.11 -25.05 -4.29
N PRO A 225 28.84 -25.75 -5.19
CA PRO A 225 30.30 -25.85 -5.12
C PRO A 225 30.99 -24.48 -5.10
N ALA A 226 32.05 -24.32 -4.33
CA ALA A 226 32.73 -23.02 -4.11
C ALA A 226 33.16 -22.33 -5.43
N ALA A 227 33.70 -23.10 -6.39
CA ALA A 227 34.09 -22.57 -7.69
C ALA A 227 32.86 -21.99 -8.45
N GLN A 228 31.70 -22.66 -8.35
CA GLN A 228 30.47 -22.19 -8.96
C GLN A 228 29.90 -20.96 -8.23
N GLN A 229 29.97 -20.92 -6.89
CA GLN A 229 29.60 -19.72 -6.13
C GLN A 229 30.44 -18.50 -6.58
N THR A 230 31.74 -18.68 -6.77
CA THR A 230 32.65 -17.63 -7.25
C THR A 230 32.25 -17.16 -8.65
N ALA A 231 31.97 -18.08 -9.56
CA ALA A 231 31.54 -17.75 -10.93
C ALA A 231 30.19 -17.00 -10.96
N LEU A 232 29.21 -17.43 -10.16
CA LEU A 232 27.92 -16.78 -10.05
C LEU A 232 28.02 -15.35 -9.49
N ARG A 233 28.80 -15.15 -8.42
CA ARG A 233 29.06 -13.81 -7.86
C ARG A 233 29.75 -12.90 -8.89
N ALA A 234 30.76 -13.42 -9.59
CA ALA A 234 31.47 -12.64 -10.61
C ALA A 234 30.57 -12.24 -11.77
N ARG A 235 29.64 -13.11 -12.19
CA ARG A 235 28.66 -12.80 -13.25
C ARG A 235 27.64 -11.77 -12.78
N ALA A 236 27.10 -11.92 -11.56
CA ALA A 236 26.18 -10.95 -10.97
C ALA A 236 26.83 -9.56 -10.84
N ALA A 237 28.08 -9.50 -10.33
CA ALA A 237 28.82 -8.24 -10.21
C ALA A 237 29.07 -7.58 -11.58
N ARG A 238 29.37 -8.37 -12.62
CA ARG A 238 29.47 -7.84 -13.99
C ARG A 238 28.16 -7.27 -14.51
N ALA A 239 27.03 -7.97 -14.30
CA ALA A 239 25.72 -7.47 -14.73
C ALA A 239 25.40 -6.12 -14.07
N VAL A 240 25.74 -5.93 -12.80
CA VAL A 240 25.62 -4.65 -12.11
C VAL A 240 26.59 -3.63 -12.71
N ALA A 241 27.89 -3.94 -12.78
CA ALA A 241 28.93 -2.98 -13.20
C ALA A 241 28.78 -2.50 -14.64
N GLU A 242 28.48 -3.42 -15.56
CA GLU A 242 28.45 -3.15 -17.01
C GLU A 242 27.05 -2.84 -17.53
N GLY A 243 26.01 -3.38 -16.89
CA GLY A 243 24.61 -3.20 -17.29
C GLY A 243 23.91 -2.10 -16.52
N ILE A 244 23.86 -2.17 -15.18
CA ILE A 244 23.01 -1.34 -14.33
C ILE A 244 23.64 0.03 -14.03
N MET A 245 24.88 0.06 -13.58
CA MET A 245 25.55 1.30 -13.20
C MET A 245 25.61 2.37 -14.31
N PRO A 246 25.84 2.02 -15.58
CA PRO A 246 25.75 3.00 -16.67
C PRO A 246 24.34 3.60 -16.82
N GLN A 247 23.28 2.80 -16.58
CA GLN A 247 21.90 3.27 -16.67
C GLN A 247 21.54 4.22 -15.53
N ARG A 248 21.95 3.92 -14.28
CA ARG A 248 21.77 4.83 -13.14
C ARG A 248 22.43 6.19 -13.40
N ARG A 249 23.68 6.18 -13.91
CA ARG A 249 24.37 7.42 -14.27
C ARG A 249 23.69 8.17 -15.43
N ALA A 250 23.18 7.46 -16.42
CA ALA A 250 22.44 8.07 -17.52
C ALA A 250 21.12 8.67 -17.01
N TRP A 251 20.44 7.98 -16.10
CA TRP A 251 19.19 8.45 -15.47
C TRP A 251 19.44 9.71 -14.63
N ALA A 252 20.46 9.71 -13.77
CA ALA A 252 20.83 10.88 -12.95
C ALA A 252 21.17 12.09 -13.83
N ARG A 253 21.98 11.89 -14.90
CA ARG A 253 22.30 12.96 -15.85
C ARG A 253 21.06 13.49 -16.55
N PHE A 254 20.17 12.60 -17.05
CA PHE A 254 18.93 13.00 -17.70
C PHE A 254 18.07 13.87 -16.76
N LEU A 255 17.89 13.46 -15.51
CA LEU A 255 17.14 14.26 -14.55
C LEU A 255 17.80 15.62 -14.29
N ARG A 256 19.11 15.65 -14.11
CA ARG A 256 19.88 16.87 -13.80
C ARG A 256 19.96 17.83 -14.98
N GLU A 257 20.28 17.32 -16.16
CA GLU A 257 20.68 18.14 -17.31
C GLU A 257 19.51 18.41 -18.29
N GLU A 258 18.58 17.47 -18.43
CA GLU A 258 17.47 17.59 -19.40
C GLU A 258 16.12 17.90 -18.73
N TYR A 259 15.80 17.20 -17.62
CA TYR A 259 14.47 17.29 -17.00
C TYR A 259 14.34 18.48 -16.05
N LEU A 260 15.25 18.61 -15.07
CA LEU A 260 15.19 19.66 -14.04
C LEU A 260 15.12 21.08 -14.63
N PRO A 261 15.90 21.46 -15.67
CA PRO A 261 15.80 22.80 -16.26
C PRO A 261 14.44 23.10 -16.90
N ARG A 262 13.66 22.07 -17.24
CA ARG A 262 12.35 22.15 -17.88
C ARG A 262 11.20 21.85 -16.92
N ALA A 263 11.50 21.42 -15.71
CA ALA A 263 10.51 21.13 -14.68
C ALA A 263 9.88 22.42 -14.15
N PRO A 264 8.54 22.53 -14.14
CA PRO A 264 7.85 23.73 -13.67
C PRO A 264 7.85 23.82 -12.14
N GLU A 265 7.76 25.03 -11.64
CA GLU A 265 7.57 25.32 -10.22
C GLU A 265 6.14 24.99 -9.74
N THR A 266 5.16 25.02 -10.64
CA THR A 266 3.77 24.68 -10.31
C THR A 266 3.63 23.20 -9.97
N LEU A 267 2.91 22.90 -8.87
CA LEU A 267 2.88 21.56 -8.27
C LEU A 267 1.86 20.62 -8.95
N GLY A 268 0.62 21.09 -9.10
CA GLY A 268 -0.52 20.24 -9.42
C GLY A 268 -0.66 19.83 -10.89
N LEU A 269 -1.31 18.70 -11.12
CA LEU A 269 -1.69 18.21 -12.45
C LEU A 269 -2.59 19.19 -13.20
N VAL A 270 -3.38 20.02 -12.51
CA VAL A 270 -4.23 21.07 -13.10
C VAL A 270 -3.44 22.01 -14.02
N HIS A 271 -2.15 22.17 -13.81
CA HIS A 271 -1.24 22.99 -14.61
C HIS A 271 -0.61 22.22 -15.78
N ARG A 272 -1.02 20.98 -16.04
CA ARG A 272 -0.49 20.11 -17.09
C ARG A 272 -1.55 19.85 -18.16
N PRO A 273 -1.16 19.71 -19.44
CA PRO A 273 -2.10 19.34 -20.51
C PRO A 273 -2.81 18.01 -20.20
N GLY A 274 -4.16 17.99 -20.16
CA GLY A 274 -4.94 16.81 -19.79
C GLY A 274 -4.87 16.41 -18.31
N GLY A 275 -4.24 17.23 -17.47
CA GLY A 275 -3.98 16.90 -16.07
C GLY A 275 -5.24 16.78 -15.21
N ARG A 276 -6.28 17.58 -15.49
CA ARG A 276 -7.58 17.44 -14.79
C ARG A 276 -8.24 16.08 -15.06
N GLU A 277 -8.24 15.65 -16.32
CA GLU A 277 -8.79 14.33 -16.68
C GLU A 277 -8.03 13.19 -16.00
N MET A 278 -6.69 13.26 -16.07
CA MET A 278 -5.82 12.29 -15.39
C MET A 278 -6.06 12.29 -13.89
N TYR A 279 -6.14 13.45 -13.24
CA TYR A 279 -6.36 13.52 -11.80
C TYR A 279 -7.73 12.96 -11.39
N ALA A 280 -8.79 13.30 -12.09
CA ALA A 280 -10.13 12.76 -11.84
C ALA A 280 -10.17 11.22 -12.00
N TYR A 281 -9.43 10.67 -12.99
CA TYR A 281 -9.26 9.22 -13.12
C TYR A 281 -8.52 8.61 -11.91
N LEU A 282 -7.42 9.25 -11.47
CA LEU A 282 -6.63 8.77 -10.32
C LEU A 282 -7.43 8.78 -9.03
N VAL A 283 -8.17 9.86 -8.74
CA VAL A 283 -9.04 9.96 -7.56
C VAL A 283 -10.06 8.82 -7.56
N ARG A 284 -10.84 8.63 -8.64
CA ARG A 284 -11.80 7.52 -8.75
C ARG A 284 -11.12 6.15 -8.57
N GLY A 285 -9.92 6.00 -9.12
CA GLY A 285 -9.17 4.76 -9.03
C GLY A 285 -8.69 4.45 -7.61
N PHE A 286 -8.18 5.43 -6.88
CA PHE A 286 -7.68 5.24 -5.52
C PHE A 286 -8.80 5.16 -4.48
N THR A 287 -9.87 5.95 -4.65
CA THR A 287 -11.03 5.88 -3.76
C THR A 287 -11.98 4.73 -4.10
N THR A 288 -11.89 4.16 -5.28
CA THR A 288 -12.83 3.16 -5.84
C THR A 288 -14.30 3.62 -5.80
N THR A 289 -14.51 4.93 -5.95
CA THR A 289 -15.83 5.59 -5.96
C THR A 289 -15.98 6.45 -7.21
N ASP A 290 -17.21 6.92 -7.48
CA ASP A 290 -17.48 7.88 -8.55
C ASP A 290 -17.36 9.35 -8.11
N LEU A 291 -16.85 9.59 -6.88
CA LEU A 291 -16.68 10.94 -6.35
C LEU A 291 -15.77 11.78 -7.26
N THR A 292 -16.20 13.00 -7.50
CA THR A 292 -15.39 14.02 -8.17
C THR A 292 -14.34 14.60 -7.23
N PRO A 293 -13.24 15.17 -7.74
CA PRO A 293 -12.27 15.86 -6.90
C PRO A 293 -12.86 17.01 -6.06
N ASP A 294 -13.88 17.72 -6.57
CA ASP A 294 -14.57 18.76 -5.82
C ASP A 294 -15.35 18.19 -4.63
N GLU A 295 -16.04 17.06 -4.80
CA GLU A 295 -16.75 16.37 -3.71
C GLU A 295 -15.76 15.83 -2.68
N VAL A 296 -14.64 15.25 -3.09
CA VAL A 296 -13.58 14.78 -2.18
C VAL A 296 -13.01 15.95 -1.37
N HIS A 297 -12.77 17.09 -2.01
CA HIS A 297 -12.31 18.31 -1.31
C HIS A 297 -13.31 18.78 -0.26
N ALA A 298 -14.59 18.86 -0.64
CA ALA A 298 -15.67 19.27 0.27
C ALA A 298 -15.81 18.32 1.47
N ILE A 299 -15.73 17.00 1.24
CA ILE A 299 -15.69 16.00 2.31
C ILE A 299 -14.49 16.25 3.22
N GLY A 300 -13.32 16.52 2.65
CA GLY A 300 -12.11 16.83 3.42
C GLY A 300 -12.31 18.02 4.37
N LEU A 301 -12.87 19.12 3.88
CA LEU A 301 -13.16 20.31 4.69
C LEU A 301 -14.18 20.04 5.81
N GLN A 302 -15.23 19.26 5.52
CA GLN A 302 -16.23 18.85 6.52
C GLN A 302 -15.59 17.99 7.62
N GLU A 303 -14.76 17.04 7.25
CA GLU A 303 -14.05 16.17 8.21
C GLU A 303 -13.06 16.96 9.06
N VAL A 304 -12.31 17.89 8.47
CA VAL A 304 -11.42 18.79 9.22
C VAL A 304 -12.21 19.57 10.29
N ALA A 305 -13.35 20.15 9.95
CA ALA A 305 -14.20 20.87 10.90
C ALA A 305 -14.74 19.96 12.00
N ARG A 306 -15.23 18.77 11.64
CA ARG A 306 -15.76 17.76 12.59
C ARG A 306 -14.70 17.30 13.59
N ILE A 307 -13.52 16.92 13.09
CA ILE A 307 -12.42 16.41 13.91
C ILE A 307 -11.90 17.51 14.82
N ARG A 308 -11.77 18.75 14.31
CA ARG A 308 -11.35 19.90 15.11
C ARG A 308 -12.22 20.11 16.34
N GLY A 309 -13.55 20.02 16.22
CA GLY A 309 -14.46 20.11 17.36
C GLY A 309 -14.21 19.04 18.42
N ARG A 310 -13.85 17.80 18.00
CA ARG A 310 -13.46 16.73 18.92
C ARG A 310 -12.10 17.01 19.57
N MET A 311 -11.12 17.49 18.82
CA MET A 311 -9.80 17.86 19.34
C MET A 311 -9.90 18.97 20.40
N ASP A 312 -10.74 19.97 20.19
CA ASP A 312 -11.02 21.02 21.19
C ASP A 312 -11.61 20.44 22.48
N THR A 313 -12.37 19.35 22.38
CA THR A 313 -12.91 18.65 23.55
C THR A 313 -11.80 17.92 24.32
N GLU A 314 -10.91 17.20 23.64
CA GLU A 314 -9.80 16.49 24.29
C GLU A 314 -8.75 17.47 24.85
N MET A 315 -8.50 18.60 24.19
CA MET A 315 -7.66 19.67 24.71
C MET A 315 -8.17 20.19 26.07
N ARG A 316 -9.49 20.45 26.17
CA ARG A 316 -10.12 20.83 27.44
C ARG A 316 -10.07 19.71 28.49
N ALA A 317 -10.29 18.47 28.08
CA ALA A 317 -10.19 17.30 28.98
C ALA A 317 -8.77 17.09 29.52
N ALA A 318 -7.74 17.52 28.80
CA ALA A 318 -6.36 17.57 29.26
C ALA A 318 -6.08 18.70 30.27
N GLY A 319 -7.07 19.55 30.57
CA GLY A 319 -6.93 20.70 31.48
C GLY A 319 -6.21 21.89 30.86
N TRP A 320 -6.06 21.96 29.54
CA TRP A 320 -5.39 23.06 28.86
C TRP A 320 -6.26 24.30 28.84
N THR A 321 -5.72 25.45 29.31
CA THR A 321 -6.43 26.72 29.40
C THR A 321 -6.02 27.71 28.30
N GLY A 322 -4.98 27.41 27.53
CA GLY A 322 -4.53 28.19 26.38
C GLY A 322 -5.36 27.93 25.12
N ASP A 323 -4.97 28.58 24.03
CA ASP A 323 -5.56 28.33 22.70
C ASP A 323 -5.04 27.06 22.05
N PHE A 324 -5.65 26.68 20.95
CA PHE A 324 -5.30 25.47 20.23
C PHE A 324 -3.87 25.49 19.64
N PRO A 325 -3.36 26.56 19.01
CA PRO A 325 -1.98 26.63 18.55
C PRO A 325 -0.96 26.43 19.67
N SER A 326 -1.20 26.99 20.86
CA SER A 326 -0.32 26.80 22.00
C SER A 326 -0.35 25.37 22.53
N PHE A 327 -1.51 24.68 22.44
CA PHE A 327 -1.61 23.27 22.78
C PHE A 327 -0.84 22.37 21.80
N LEU A 328 -0.92 22.65 20.49
CA LEU A 328 -0.10 21.94 19.49
C LEU A 328 1.40 22.14 19.75
N THR A 329 1.80 23.36 20.11
CA THR A 329 3.20 23.67 20.48
C THR A 329 3.62 22.87 21.71
N PHE A 330 2.79 22.84 22.75
CA PHE A 330 3.04 22.06 23.95
C PHE A 330 3.23 20.57 23.63
N LEU A 331 2.34 19.96 22.85
CA LEU A 331 2.47 18.55 22.45
C LEU A 331 3.77 18.26 21.70
N ARG A 332 4.19 19.18 20.82
CA ARG A 332 5.42 19.02 20.00
C ARG A 332 6.71 19.25 20.78
N THR A 333 6.69 19.94 21.93
CA THR A 333 7.91 20.41 22.58
C THR A 333 8.10 19.94 24.02
N ASP A 334 7.04 19.53 24.72
CA ASP A 334 7.16 19.11 26.11
C ASP A 334 7.82 17.72 26.21
N PRO A 335 8.92 17.59 26.99
CA PRO A 335 9.69 16.34 27.10
C PRO A 335 8.89 15.14 27.61
N GLN A 336 7.77 15.33 28.31
CA GLN A 336 6.94 14.22 28.81
C GLN A 336 6.41 13.33 27.69
N PHE A 337 6.31 13.83 26.47
CA PHE A 337 5.78 13.11 25.31
C PHE A 337 6.84 12.38 24.49
N TYR A 338 8.10 12.41 24.91
CA TYR A 338 9.20 11.84 24.13
C TYR A 338 10.08 10.95 24.98
N VAL A 339 10.57 9.88 24.38
CA VAL A 339 11.58 9.02 25.00
C VAL A 339 12.98 9.49 24.68
N THR A 340 13.95 9.08 25.48
CA THR A 340 15.37 9.47 25.32
C THR A 340 16.24 8.40 24.68
N SER A 341 15.68 7.17 24.44
CA SER A 341 16.41 6.10 23.77
C SER A 341 15.53 5.34 22.77
N ARG A 342 16.17 4.71 21.78
CA ARG A 342 15.52 3.88 20.76
C ARG A 342 14.84 2.65 21.38
N GLU A 343 15.52 2.06 22.35
CA GLU A 343 15.07 0.88 23.10
C GLU A 343 13.77 1.21 23.83
N ALA A 344 13.72 2.35 24.53
CA ALA A 344 12.51 2.79 25.23
C ALA A 344 11.33 3.01 24.26
N LEU A 345 11.56 3.51 23.04
CA LEU A 345 10.51 3.65 22.04
C LEU A 345 9.96 2.27 21.59
N LEU A 346 10.86 1.31 21.32
CA LEU A 346 10.47 -0.05 20.94
C LEU A 346 9.75 -0.80 22.06
N GLU A 347 10.17 -0.62 23.32
CA GLU A 347 9.49 -1.17 24.49
C GLU A 347 8.06 -0.64 24.61
N LYS A 348 7.86 0.68 24.43
CA LYS A 348 6.54 1.30 24.43
C LYS A 348 5.65 0.76 23.29
N ALA A 349 6.18 0.69 22.07
CA ALA A 349 5.44 0.14 20.93
C ALA A 349 5.08 -1.34 21.16
N SER A 350 5.99 -2.13 21.75
CA SER A 350 5.76 -3.54 22.06
C SER A 350 4.70 -3.75 23.14
N GLU A 351 4.70 -2.92 24.20
CA GLU A 351 3.66 -2.92 25.23
C GLU A 351 2.29 -2.62 24.62
N MET A 352 2.22 -1.57 23.79
CA MET A 352 0.98 -1.19 23.11
C MET A 352 0.50 -2.30 22.17
N ALA A 353 1.39 -2.90 21.38
CA ALA A 353 1.06 -4.00 20.49
C ALA A 353 0.48 -5.20 21.26
N LYS A 354 1.10 -5.58 22.38
CA LYS A 354 0.62 -6.70 23.20
C LYS A 354 -0.70 -6.40 23.91
N ARG A 355 -0.92 -5.15 24.29
CA ARG A 355 -2.20 -4.70 24.85
C ARG A 355 -3.32 -4.69 23.83
N ALA A 356 -3.01 -4.39 22.56
CA ALA A 356 -3.99 -4.46 21.47
C ALA A 356 -4.45 -5.90 21.20
N ASP A 357 -3.54 -6.89 21.28
CA ASP A 357 -3.88 -8.32 21.15
C ASP A 357 -4.98 -8.75 22.14
N ASP A 358 -4.93 -8.26 23.38
CA ASP A 358 -5.86 -8.62 24.45
C ASP A 358 -7.31 -8.21 24.13
N GLY A 359 -7.50 -7.12 23.38
CA GLY A 359 -8.81 -6.61 22.99
C GLY A 359 -9.46 -7.31 21.79
N LEU A 360 -8.71 -8.09 21.00
CA LEU A 360 -9.21 -8.65 19.74
C LEU A 360 -10.40 -9.61 19.89
N PRO A 361 -10.43 -10.56 20.86
CA PRO A 361 -11.55 -11.51 20.94
C PRO A 361 -12.92 -10.88 21.20
N ALA A 362 -12.96 -9.65 21.68
CA ALA A 362 -14.20 -8.91 21.88
C ALA A 362 -14.78 -8.34 20.55
N LEU A 363 -13.93 -8.17 19.54
CA LEU A 363 -14.29 -7.51 18.29
C LEU A 363 -14.27 -8.44 17.06
N PHE A 364 -13.59 -9.58 17.14
CA PHE A 364 -13.37 -10.49 16.01
C PHE A 364 -13.69 -11.93 16.39
N GLY A 365 -14.43 -12.64 15.52
CA GLY A 365 -14.66 -14.08 15.65
C GLY A 365 -13.48 -14.89 15.12
N THR A 366 -12.83 -14.37 14.07
CA THR A 366 -11.67 -14.99 13.42
C THR A 366 -10.40 -14.18 13.68
N LEU A 367 -9.35 -14.83 14.21
CA LEU A 367 -8.06 -14.21 14.45
C LEU A 367 -6.99 -14.86 13.57
N PRO A 368 -5.99 -14.09 13.07
CA PRO A 368 -4.94 -14.64 12.24
C PRO A 368 -4.02 -15.59 13.03
N ARG A 369 -3.55 -16.65 12.38
CA ARG A 369 -2.55 -17.57 12.93
C ARG A 369 -1.13 -17.02 12.81
N LEU A 370 -0.89 -16.15 11.80
CA LEU A 370 0.41 -15.52 11.60
C LEU A 370 0.70 -14.54 12.74
N PRO A 371 1.79 -14.71 13.51
CA PRO A 371 2.19 -13.71 14.50
C PRO A 371 2.87 -12.51 13.86
N TYR A 372 3.02 -11.42 14.63
CA TYR A 372 3.84 -10.27 14.25
C TYR A 372 4.76 -9.85 15.42
N GLY A 373 5.77 -9.05 15.08
CA GLY A 373 6.67 -8.44 16.05
C GLY A 373 6.87 -6.96 15.78
N VAL A 374 7.22 -6.22 16.83
CA VAL A 374 7.64 -4.81 16.72
C VAL A 374 9.14 -4.78 16.40
N ARG A 375 9.53 -4.06 15.36
CA ARG A 375 10.92 -4.01 14.87
C ARG A 375 11.33 -2.57 14.54
N PRO A 376 12.60 -2.20 14.72
CA PRO A 376 13.06 -0.90 14.25
C PRO A 376 13.14 -0.89 12.72
N VAL A 377 12.87 0.28 12.13
CA VAL A 377 13.24 0.54 10.73
C VAL A 377 14.76 0.38 10.60
N PRO A 378 15.28 -0.27 9.53
CA PRO A 378 16.72 -0.39 9.28
C PRO A 378 17.40 0.97 9.28
N ARG A 379 18.58 1.05 9.90
CA ARG A 379 19.32 2.31 10.10
C ARG A 379 19.68 3.01 8.81
N GLU A 380 19.89 2.23 7.77
CA GLU A 380 20.30 2.70 6.44
C GLU A 380 19.23 3.56 5.76
N ILE A 381 17.95 3.35 6.12
CA ILE A 381 16.80 4.03 5.49
C ILE A 381 16.01 4.90 6.48
N GLU A 382 16.23 4.79 7.79
CA GLU A 382 15.36 5.40 8.82
C GLU A 382 15.27 6.93 8.73
N ALA A 383 16.32 7.61 8.26
CA ALA A 383 16.37 9.07 8.19
C ALA A 383 15.31 9.65 7.23
N ASN A 384 15.02 8.93 6.14
CA ASN A 384 14.08 9.34 5.10
C ASN A 384 12.80 8.48 5.11
N TYR A 385 12.61 7.67 6.17
CA TYR A 385 11.46 6.77 6.29
C TYR A 385 10.33 7.42 7.09
N THR A 386 9.09 7.01 6.81
CA THR A 386 7.91 7.42 7.58
C THR A 386 7.99 7.00 9.05
N THR A 387 7.02 7.41 9.87
CA THR A 387 6.97 7.13 11.32
C THR A 387 6.90 5.64 11.64
N GLY A 388 6.21 4.87 10.85
CA GLY A 388 6.09 3.42 10.95
C GLY A 388 5.42 2.83 9.72
N ARG A 389 5.49 1.51 9.56
CA ARG A 389 4.83 0.76 8.48
C ARG A 389 4.71 -0.71 8.87
N TYR A 390 3.65 -1.35 8.42
CA TYR A 390 3.55 -2.80 8.50
C TYR A 390 4.26 -3.47 7.30
N ASN A 391 5.08 -4.46 7.61
CA ASN A 391 5.66 -5.37 6.62
C ASN A 391 5.02 -6.75 6.76
N PRO A 392 4.35 -7.26 5.72
CA PRO A 392 3.69 -8.55 5.77
C PRO A 392 4.65 -9.69 6.11
N GLY A 393 4.17 -10.62 6.89
CA GLY A 393 4.87 -11.88 7.17
C GLY A 393 4.44 -12.99 6.21
N SER A 394 4.87 -14.22 6.52
CA SER A 394 4.60 -15.40 5.72
C SER A 394 4.70 -16.66 6.56
N MET A 395 3.58 -17.35 6.74
CA MET A 395 3.56 -18.64 7.44
C MET A 395 4.42 -19.69 6.73
N GLU A 396 4.34 -19.76 5.42
CA GLU A 396 5.05 -20.76 4.60
C GLU A 396 6.57 -20.61 4.69
N ASN A 397 7.07 -19.36 4.78
CA ASN A 397 8.51 -19.07 4.94
C ASN A 397 8.96 -18.97 6.40
N GLY A 398 8.06 -19.17 7.36
CA GLY A 398 8.38 -19.01 8.78
C GLY A 398 8.78 -17.57 9.15
N VAL A 399 8.19 -16.56 8.48
CA VAL A 399 8.48 -15.14 8.70
C VAL A 399 7.27 -14.47 9.33
N ALA A 400 7.41 -13.99 10.55
CA ALA A 400 6.37 -13.21 11.23
C ALA A 400 6.17 -11.84 10.57
N GLY A 401 4.97 -11.28 10.63
CA GLY A 401 4.70 -9.90 10.26
C GLY A 401 5.55 -8.91 11.06
N GLY A 402 5.79 -7.71 10.54
CA GLY A 402 6.61 -6.70 11.18
C GLY A 402 5.92 -5.35 11.29
N TYR A 403 5.56 -4.92 12.49
CA TYR A 403 5.29 -3.51 12.76
C TYR A 403 6.63 -2.79 12.87
N MET A 404 7.00 -2.06 11.82
CA MET A 404 8.25 -1.32 11.74
C MET A 404 8.08 0.04 12.40
N VAL A 405 8.89 0.36 13.41
CA VAL A 405 8.89 1.64 14.12
C VAL A 405 10.15 2.42 13.78
N ASN A 406 9.98 3.66 13.32
CA ASN A 406 11.11 4.53 13.04
C ASN A 406 11.67 5.08 14.34
N THR A 407 12.86 4.64 14.70
CA THR A 407 13.55 5.02 15.94
C THR A 407 14.57 6.14 15.76
N SER A 408 14.60 6.81 14.59
CA SER A 408 15.36 8.04 14.38
C SER A 408 14.60 9.27 14.86
N SER A 409 15.30 10.37 15.11
CA SER A 409 14.68 11.67 15.47
C SER A 409 13.64 11.56 16.59
N LEU A 410 14.05 11.01 17.75
CA LEU A 410 13.15 10.69 18.86
C LEU A 410 12.29 11.87 19.33
N ASN A 411 12.81 13.10 19.20
CA ASN A 411 12.09 14.33 19.48
C ASN A 411 10.94 14.67 18.51
N GLN A 412 10.73 13.82 17.50
CA GLN A 412 9.64 13.90 16.53
C GLN A 412 8.71 12.67 16.61
N ARG A 413 8.88 11.80 17.61
CA ARG A 413 8.10 10.60 17.83
C ARG A 413 7.27 10.74 19.11
N GLY A 414 6.20 11.53 19.00
CA GLY A 414 5.31 11.79 20.14
C GLY A 414 4.61 10.54 20.64
N LEU A 415 4.76 10.24 21.93
CA LEU A 415 4.12 9.08 22.56
C LEU A 415 2.59 9.12 22.49
N TYR A 416 2.00 10.29 22.35
CA TYR A 416 0.55 10.48 22.21
C TYR A 416 0.02 9.96 20.84
N GLU A 417 0.86 9.86 19.82
CA GLU A 417 0.50 9.34 18.48
C GLU A 417 0.70 7.82 18.37
N MET A 418 1.58 7.25 19.19
CA MET A 418 1.95 5.84 19.09
C MET A 418 0.80 4.84 19.26
N PRO A 419 -0.21 5.08 20.14
CA PRO A 419 -1.34 4.16 20.22
C PRO A 419 -2.10 4.03 18.89
N ALA A 420 -2.35 5.15 18.19
CA ALA A 420 -3.02 5.13 16.89
C ALA A 420 -2.16 4.42 15.83
N LEU A 421 -0.87 4.71 15.75
CA LEU A 421 0.06 4.03 14.85
C LEU A 421 0.10 2.52 15.13
N THR A 422 0.15 2.11 16.39
CA THR A 422 0.18 0.69 16.76
C THR A 422 -1.07 -0.05 16.32
N LEU A 423 -2.25 0.54 16.48
CA LEU A 423 -3.51 -0.05 16.01
C LEU A 423 -3.59 -0.10 14.48
N HIS A 424 -3.04 0.90 13.79
CA HIS A 424 -3.00 0.99 12.33
C HIS A 424 -2.10 -0.09 11.72
N GLU A 425 -0.85 -0.18 12.17
CA GLU A 425 0.18 -1.07 11.59
C GLU A 425 0.11 -2.50 12.15
N GLY A 426 -0.24 -2.63 13.45
CA GLY A 426 -0.41 -3.90 14.14
C GLY A 426 -1.82 -4.45 14.03
N VAL A 427 -2.40 -4.76 15.19
CA VAL A 427 -3.78 -5.23 15.31
C VAL A 427 -4.66 -4.19 16.01
N PRO A 428 -5.90 -4.04 15.56
CA PRO A 428 -6.63 -4.79 14.52
C PRO A 428 -6.39 -4.30 13.07
N GLY A 429 -5.37 -3.45 12.83
CA GLY A 429 -5.12 -2.82 11.54
C GLY A 429 -4.50 -3.74 10.49
N HIS A 430 -3.43 -3.26 9.83
CA HIS A 430 -2.82 -3.92 8.67
C HIS A 430 -2.40 -5.36 8.93
N HIS A 431 -1.80 -5.66 10.10
CA HIS A 431 -1.40 -7.04 10.39
C HIS A 431 -2.59 -8.00 10.37
N LEU A 432 -3.67 -7.69 11.09
CA LEU A 432 -4.84 -8.55 11.16
C LEU A 432 -5.48 -8.74 9.77
N GLN A 433 -5.72 -7.64 9.06
CA GLN A 433 -6.39 -7.66 7.76
C GLN A 433 -5.58 -8.44 6.72
N ILE A 434 -4.27 -8.17 6.60
CA ILE A 434 -3.42 -8.80 5.59
C ILE A 434 -3.14 -10.27 5.93
N ALA A 435 -2.96 -10.61 7.21
CA ALA A 435 -2.75 -11.99 7.61
C ALA A 435 -4.01 -12.85 7.35
N LEU A 436 -5.20 -12.35 7.67
CA LEU A 436 -6.46 -13.04 7.34
C LEU A 436 -6.64 -13.20 5.82
N GLN A 437 -6.33 -12.17 5.03
CA GLN A 437 -6.36 -12.26 3.56
C GLN A 437 -5.41 -13.34 3.01
N GLN A 438 -4.22 -13.47 3.60
CA GLN A 438 -3.26 -14.54 3.21
C GLN A 438 -3.76 -15.93 3.60
N GLU A 439 -4.45 -16.06 4.73
CA GLU A 439 -5.00 -17.32 5.22
C GLU A 439 -6.26 -17.75 4.48
N ALA A 440 -6.99 -16.80 3.87
CA ALA A 440 -8.20 -17.04 3.05
C ALA A 440 -7.86 -17.39 1.58
N ALA A 441 -6.89 -18.25 1.35
CA ALA A 441 -6.23 -18.48 0.06
C ALA A 441 -7.11 -19.07 -1.09
N ASP A 442 -8.40 -19.32 -0.88
CA ASP A 442 -9.28 -20.02 -1.83
C ASP A 442 -9.88 -19.13 -2.95
N GLY A 443 -9.59 -17.84 -2.96
CA GLY A 443 -10.11 -16.90 -3.97
C GLY A 443 -9.27 -16.87 -5.27
N PRO A 444 -9.83 -16.34 -6.38
CA PRO A 444 -9.10 -16.16 -7.63
C PRO A 444 -7.85 -15.30 -7.45
N TYR A 445 -6.79 -15.64 -8.17
CA TYR A 445 -5.48 -14.96 -8.10
C TYR A 445 -5.57 -13.43 -8.19
N PHE A 446 -6.39 -12.90 -9.11
CA PHE A 446 -6.50 -11.46 -9.31
C PHE A 446 -6.98 -10.70 -8.06
N ARG A 447 -7.80 -11.32 -7.21
CA ARG A 447 -8.27 -10.69 -5.95
C ARG A 447 -7.12 -10.44 -4.97
N ARG A 448 -6.06 -11.24 -5.02
CA ARG A 448 -4.86 -11.06 -4.18
C ARG A 448 -3.84 -10.12 -4.81
N SER A 449 -3.83 -10.00 -6.15
CA SER A 449 -2.87 -9.19 -6.90
C SER A 449 -3.32 -7.74 -7.17
N VAL A 450 -4.62 -7.45 -7.01
CA VAL A 450 -5.16 -6.09 -7.19
C VAL A 450 -5.08 -5.31 -5.89
N ASP A 451 -4.42 -4.14 -5.93
CA ASP A 451 -4.44 -3.20 -4.82
C ASP A 451 -5.77 -2.44 -4.76
N VAL A 452 -6.43 -2.49 -3.62
CA VAL A 452 -7.62 -1.70 -3.29
C VAL A 452 -7.28 -0.80 -2.11
N THR A 453 -6.46 0.23 -2.39
CA THR A 453 -5.91 1.15 -1.38
C THR A 453 -6.99 1.72 -0.45
N ALA A 454 -8.18 2.07 -0.98
CA ALA A 454 -9.28 2.60 -0.15
C ALA A 454 -9.77 1.60 0.91
N PHE A 455 -9.78 0.31 0.61
CA PHE A 455 -10.11 -0.71 1.60
C PHE A 455 -8.99 -0.86 2.64
N VAL A 456 -7.77 -1.09 2.17
CA VAL A 456 -6.62 -1.41 3.04
C VAL A 456 -6.32 -0.27 4.01
N GLU A 457 -6.23 0.95 3.50
CA GLU A 457 -5.93 2.14 4.31
C GLU A 457 -7.15 2.65 5.08
N GLY A 458 -8.34 2.50 4.50
CA GLY A 458 -9.60 2.76 5.20
C GLY A 458 -9.77 1.85 6.41
N TRP A 459 -9.39 0.57 6.28
CA TRP A 459 -9.36 -0.38 7.39
C TRP A 459 -8.37 0.03 8.48
N GLY A 460 -7.14 0.45 8.12
CA GLY A 460 -6.17 0.97 9.07
C GLY A 460 -6.71 2.13 9.92
N LEU A 461 -7.39 3.09 9.29
CA LEU A 461 -8.04 4.19 10.01
C LEU A 461 -9.24 3.73 10.85
N TYR A 462 -10.02 2.80 10.33
CA TYR A 462 -11.12 2.19 11.08
C TYR A 462 -10.60 1.44 12.32
N ALA A 463 -9.46 0.77 12.21
CA ALA A 463 -8.78 0.14 13.33
C ALA A 463 -8.35 1.16 14.41
N GLU A 464 -7.84 2.33 13.99
CA GLU A 464 -7.57 3.44 14.93
C GLU A 464 -8.85 3.88 15.67
N PHE A 465 -9.99 3.93 14.96
CA PHE A 465 -11.29 4.23 15.58
C PHE A 465 -11.74 3.15 16.56
N LEU A 466 -11.58 1.87 16.25
CA LEU A 466 -11.91 0.76 17.17
C LEU A 466 -11.17 0.86 18.50
N GLY A 467 -10.01 1.50 18.52
CA GLY A 467 -9.28 1.77 19.76
C GLY A 467 -10.06 2.59 20.80
N GLU A 468 -11.05 3.39 20.38
CA GLU A 468 -11.97 4.08 21.32
C GLU A 468 -12.86 3.05 22.05
N GLU A 469 -13.40 2.09 21.33
CA GLU A 469 -14.27 1.03 21.88
C GLU A 469 -13.50 0.02 22.71
N MET A 470 -12.25 -0.24 22.34
CA MET A 470 -11.33 -1.07 23.13
C MET A 470 -10.87 -0.40 24.44
N GLY A 471 -11.18 0.88 24.68
CA GLY A 471 -10.60 1.65 25.78
C GLY A 471 -9.07 1.76 25.70
N PHE A 472 -8.54 1.70 24.48
CA PHE A 472 -7.10 1.65 24.24
C PHE A 472 -6.39 2.97 24.52
N TYR A 473 -7.07 4.09 24.29
CA TYR A 473 -6.56 5.44 24.52
C TYR A 473 -6.81 5.88 25.95
N ARG A 474 -5.80 5.81 26.80
CA ARG A 474 -5.90 5.96 28.26
C ARG A 474 -5.96 7.40 28.76
N THR A 475 -5.39 8.33 28.00
CA THR A 475 -5.28 9.74 28.40
C THR A 475 -5.93 10.67 27.36
N PRO A 476 -6.30 11.90 27.74
CA PRO A 476 -6.75 12.91 26.77
C PRO A 476 -5.70 13.18 25.68
N TYR A 477 -4.40 13.06 26.00
CA TYR A 477 -3.32 13.23 25.04
C TYR A 477 -3.30 12.13 23.98
N GLU A 478 -3.49 10.86 24.37
CA GLU A 478 -3.58 9.74 23.43
C GLU A 478 -4.84 9.84 22.54
N ARG A 479 -5.98 10.25 23.10
CA ARG A 479 -7.20 10.51 22.31
C ARG A 479 -7.00 11.68 21.34
N PHE A 480 -6.32 12.73 21.77
CA PHE A 480 -5.93 13.84 20.88
C PHE A 480 -4.95 13.38 19.80
N GLY A 481 -3.97 12.53 20.13
CA GLY A 481 -3.03 11.93 19.19
C GLY A 481 -3.73 11.10 18.10
N ARG A 482 -4.71 10.29 18.50
CA ARG A 482 -5.58 9.57 17.55
C ARG A 482 -6.34 10.55 16.65
N LEU A 483 -6.92 11.60 17.19
CA LEU A 483 -7.60 12.64 16.41
C LEU A 483 -6.63 13.42 15.52
N SER A 484 -5.37 13.62 15.94
CA SER A 484 -4.31 14.19 15.09
C SER A 484 -4.02 13.31 13.88
N TYR A 485 -4.01 11.98 14.05
CA TYR A 485 -3.88 11.03 12.95
C TYR A 485 -5.10 11.03 12.02
N GLU A 486 -6.31 11.07 12.56
CA GLU A 486 -7.54 11.22 11.77
C GLU A 486 -7.55 12.55 11.00
N MET A 487 -7.14 13.65 11.65
CA MET A 487 -6.99 14.96 11.04
C MET A 487 -5.97 14.96 9.90
N TRP A 488 -4.85 14.28 10.09
CA TRP A 488 -3.87 14.11 9.03
C TRP A 488 -4.52 13.55 7.76
N ARG A 489 -5.32 12.48 7.89
CA ARG A 489 -5.98 11.85 6.74
C ARG A 489 -7.13 12.70 6.17
N ALA A 490 -7.80 13.50 6.97
CA ALA A 490 -8.75 14.50 6.50
C ALA A 490 -8.05 15.62 5.71
N CYS A 491 -6.92 16.14 6.22
CA CYS A 491 -6.11 17.13 5.52
C CYS A 491 -5.49 16.59 4.21
N ARG A 492 -5.27 15.27 4.08
CA ARG A 492 -4.87 14.66 2.81
C ARG A 492 -5.91 14.89 1.71
N LEU A 493 -7.21 14.77 2.01
CA LEU A 493 -8.28 15.07 1.05
C LEU A 493 -8.21 16.50 0.56
N VAL A 494 -7.99 17.44 1.50
CA VAL A 494 -7.94 18.89 1.22
C VAL A 494 -6.68 19.25 0.44
N ALA A 495 -5.51 18.75 0.85
CA ALA A 495 -4.23 19.12 0.25
C ALA A 495 -4.02 18.50 -1.13
N ASP A 496 -4.32 17.20 -1.30
CA ASP A 496 -4.14 16.51 -2.58
C ASP A 496 -5.04 17.12 -3.67
N THR A 497 -6.33 17.30 -3.37
CA THR A 497 -7.26 17.98 -4.28
C THR A 497 -6.94 19.46 -4.44
N GLY A 498 -6.49 20.13 -3.39
CA GLY A 498 -6.01 21.51 -3.42
C GLY A 498 -4.87 21.68 -4.43
N ILE A 499 -3.85 20.83 -4.35
CA ILE A 499 -2.70 20.86 -5.25
C ILE A 499 -3.10 20.50 -6.68
N HIS A 500 -3.72 19.34 -6.89
CA HIS A 500 -3.88 18.75 -8.23
C HIS A 500 -5.12 19.20 -8.98
N TRP A 501 -6.14 19.70 -8.26
CA TRP A 501 -7.40 20.13 -8.86
C TRP A 501 -7.62 21.63 -8.79
N LEU A 502 -7.31 22.27 -7.63
CA LEU A 502 -7.50 23.70 -7.41
C LEU A 502 -6.26 24.54 -7.73
N GLY A 503 -5.09 23.92 -7.86
CA GLY A 503 -3.84 24.61 -8.23
C GLY A 503 -3.15 25.31 -7.05
N TRP A 504 -3.33 24.82 -5.84
CA TRP A 504 -2.70 25.37 -4.64
C TRP A 504 -1.17 25.27 -4.70
N ASP A 505 -0.54 26.25 -4.07
CA ASP A 505 0.87 26.20 -3.76
C ASP A 505 1.15 25.35 -2.50
N LEU A 506 2.44 25.19 -2.17
CA LEU A 506 2.87 24.35 -1.06
C LEU A 506 2.42 24.92 0.31
N GLU A 507 2.38 26.25 0.46
CA GLU A 507 1.97 26.89 1.72
C GLU A 507 0.48 26.72 1.99
N GLN A 508 -0.34 26.85 0.97
CA GLN A 508 -1.78 26.60 1.07
C GLN A 508 -2.06 25.12 1.46
N ALA A 509 -1.35 24.17 0.85
CA ALA A 509 -1.48 22.76 1.19
C ALA A 509 -0.97 22.45 2.61
N ARG A 510 0.15 23.07 3.04
CA ARG A 510 0.75 22.91 4.37
C ARG A 510 -0.17 23.41 5.49
N ALA A 511 -0.90 24.49 5.25
CA ALA A 511 -1.70 25.15 6.26
C ALA A 511 -2.69 24.20 6.96
N CYS A 512 -3.35 23.30 6.23
CA CYS A 512 -4.28 22.35 6.83
C CYS A 512 -3.62 21.49 7.92
N PHE A 513 -2.44 20.95 7.66
CA PHE A 513 -1.71 20.08 8.60
C PHE A 513 -1.12 20.88 9.77
N ARG A 514 -0.46 22.01 9.46
CA ARG A 514 0.21 22.84 10.45
C ARG A 514 -0.76 23.37 11.51
N ASP A 515 -1.94 23.82 11.05
CA ASP A 515 -2.88 24.56 11.87
C ASP A 515 -3.89 23.64 12.58
N ASN A 516 -3.98 22.37 12.19
CA ASN A 516 -4.99 21.46 12.72
C ASN A 516 -4.45 20.14 13.30
N SER A 517 -3.16 19.85 13.22
CA SER A 517 -2.60 18.60 13.74
C SER A 517 -1.37 18.81 14.60
N ALA A 518 -1.06 17.85 15.47
CA ALA A 518 0.19 17.83 16.25
C ALA A 518 1.37 17.17 15.49
N LEU A 519 1.22 16.85 14.22
CA LEU A 519 2.26 16.22 13.41
C LEU A 519 3.57 17.01 13.43
N ALA A 520 4.67 16.28 13.45
CA ALA A 520 6.00 16.87 13.37
C ALA A 520 6.21 17.61 12.02
N PRO A 521 6.84 18.79 12.01
CA PRO A 521 7.03 19.56 10.78
C PRO A 521 7.72 18.79 9.65
N LEU A 522 8.73 17.98 9.97
CA LEU A 522 9.41 17.13 8.97
C LEU A 522 8.44 16.13 8.33
N ASN A 523 7.55 15.54 9.13
CA ASN A 523 6.56 14.61 8.61
C ASN A 523 5.59 15.29 7.62
N ILE A 524 5.16 16.53 7.94
CA ILE A 524 4.30 17.33 7.05
C ILE A 524 4.99 17.57 5.71
N GLU A 525 6.25 17.98 5.71
CA GLU A 525 6.99 18.25 4.47
C GLU A 525 7.19 16.98 3.63
N THR A 526 7.59 15.87 4.24
CA THR A 526 7.76 14.59 3.56
C THR A 526 6.46 14.13 2.92
N GLU A 527 5.35 14.25 3.63
CA GLU A 527 4.02 13.87 3.13
C GLU A 527 3.56 14.77 1.98
N LEU A 528 3.77 16.07 2.06
CA LEU A 528 3.42 16.98 0.96
C LEU A 528 4.19 16.65 -0.32
N GLN A 529 5.49 16.34 -0.23
CA GLN A 529 6.26 15.88 -1.38
C GLN A 529 5.71 14.58 -1.96
N ARG A 530 5.27 13.65 -1.09
CA ARG A 530 4.63 12.42 -1.51
C ARG A 530 3.32 12.69 -2.27
N TYR A 531 2.46 13.61 -1.80
CA TYR A 531 1.20 13.94 -2.49
C TYR A 531 1.46 14.58 -3.84
N ILE A 532 2.42 15.52 -3.92
CA ILE A 532 2.80 16.17 -5.18
C ILE A 532 3.28 15.12 -6.20
N GLY A 533 4.11 14.18 -5.78
CA GLY A 533 4.70 13.16 -6.65
C GLY A 533 3.81 11.96 -6.95
N TRP A 534 2.71 11.78 -6.20
CA TRP A 534 1.80 10.64 -6.31
C TRP A 534 0.32 11.08 -6.21
N PRO A 535 -0.18 11.74 -7.25
CA PRO A 535 -1.50 12.37 -7.26
C PRO A 535 -2.64 11.39 -6.98
N GLY A 536 -3.57 11.77 -6.11
CA GLY A 536 -4.80 11.05 -5.81
C GLY A 536 -4.66 9.92 -4.77
N GLN A 537 -3.46 9.37 -4.55
CA GLN A 537 -3.28 8.24 -3.62
C GLN A 537 -3.70 8.60 -2.19
N ALA A 538 -3.35 9.81 -1.75
CA ALA A 538 -3.63 10.29 -0.41
C ALA A 538 -5.14 10.39 -0.10
N THR A 539 -6.00 10.42 -1.11
CA THR A 539 -7.46 10.51 -0.93
C THR A 539 -8.11 9.18 -0.50
N ALA A 540 -7.44 8.06 -0.72
CA ALA A 540 -7.97 6.72 -0.45
C ALA A 540 -8.31 6.50 1.04
N TYR A 541 -7.43 6.93 1.93
CA TYR A 541 -7.47 6.70 3.38
C TYR A 541 -8.79 7.09 4.02
N LYS A 542 -9.09 8.38 3.99
CA LYS A 542 -10.26 8.92 4.69
C LYS A 542 -11.57 8.56 3.99
N ILE A 543 -11.59 8.49 2.67
CA ILE A 543 -12.78 8.02 1.92
C ILE A 543 -13.08 6.56 2.27
N GLY A 544 -12.06 5.71 2.37
CA GLY A 544 -12.22 4.32 2.79
C GLY A 544 -12.81 4.21 4.20
N GLU A 545 -12.23 4.91 5.18
CA GLU A 545 -12.70 4.90 6.57
C GLU A 545 -14.15 5.38 6.69
N ILE A 546 -14.50 6.48 6.02
CA ILE A 546 -15.87 7.01 6.02
C ILE A 546 -16.84 5.94 5.51
N ARG A 547 -16.49 5.22 4.43
CA ARG A 547 -17.35 4.17 3.87
C ARG A 547 -17.48 2.98 4.81
N LEU A 548 -16.39 2.49 5.41
CA LEU A 548 -16.43 1.38 6.37
C LEU A 548 -17.30 1.71 7.58
N ARG A 549 -17.19 2.93 8.11
CA ARG A 549 -18.04 3.38 9.22
C ARG A 549 -19.50 3.53 8.80
N ALA A 550 -19.78 4.00 7.59
CA ALA A 550 -21.14 4.10 7.08
C ALA A 550 -21.80 2.71 6.93
N ILE A 551 -21.06 1.71 6.43
CA ILE A 551 -21.51 0.32 6.35
C ILE A 551 -21.83 -0.21 7.74
N ARG A 552 -20.96 0.01 8.72
CA ARG A 552 -21.19 -0.41 10.10
C ARG A 552 -22.43 0.25 10.71
N THR A 553 -22.56 1.57 10.60
CA THR A 553 -23.72 2.31 11.12
C THR A 553 -25.02 1.79 10.53
N ARG A 554 -25.02 1.46 9.23
CA ARG A 554 -26.17 0.85 8.55
C ARG A 554 -26.47 -0.54 9.11
N ALA A 555 -25.47 -1.39 9.29
CA ALA A 555 -25.64 -2.73 9.86
C ALA A 555 -26.20 -2.67 11.29
N GLU A 556 -25.67 -1.79 12.14
CA GLU A 556 -26.17 -1.56 13.50
C GLU A 556 -27.64 -1.11 13.51
N ALA A 557 -27.97 -0.15 12.63
CA ALA A 557 -29.35 0.37 12.55
C ALA A 557 -30.36 -0.67 12.03
N GLU A 558 -29.94 -1.50 11.06
CA GLU A 558 -30.82 -2.46 10.41
C GLU A 558 -30.99 -3.77 11.18
N LEU A 559 -29.96 -4.23 11.89
CA LEU A 559 -29.97 -5.47 12.68
C LEU A 559 -30.42 -5.23 14.13
N GLY A 560 -30.25 -4.00 14.66
CA GLY A 560 -30.64 -3.68 16.02
C GLY A 560 -30.04 -4.66 17.04
N GLY A 561 -30.88 -5.36 17.81
CA GLY A 561 -30.43 -6.33 18.82
C GLY A 561 -29.78 -7.61 18.25
N GLN A 562 -29.89 -7.87 16.94
CA GLN A 562 -29.22 -9.00 16.27
C GLN A 562 -27.80 -8.63 15.79
N PHE A 563 -27.39 -7.37 15.91
CA PHE A 563 -26.04 -6.94 15.48
C PHE A 563 -24.99 -7.54 16.42
N ASP A 564 -24.05 -8.29 15.84
CA ASP A 564 -22.84 -8.79 16.50
C ASP A 564 -21.60 -8.22 15.79
N ILE A 565 -20.80 -7.45 16.52
CA ILE A 565 -19.61 -6.78 15.99
C ILE A 565 -18.57 -7.78 15.47
N ARG A 566 -18.45 -8.96 16.06
CA ARG A 566 -17.49 -9.99 15.66
C ARG A 566 -17.89 -10.58 14.31
N ARG A 567 -19.17 -10.93 14.15
CA ARG A 567 -19.72 -11.43 12.87
C ARG A 567 -19.62 -10.37 11.78
N PHE A 568 -19.87 -9.11 12.15
CA PHE A 568 -19.73 -7.98 11.20
C PHE A 568 -18.29 -7.85 10.68
N HIS A 569 -17.30 -7.87 11.57
CA HIS A 569 -15.89 -7.75 11.16
C HIS A 569 -15.42 -8.98 10.37
N ASP A 570 -15.83 -10.18 10.76
CA ASP A 570 -15.51 -11.40 10.01
C ASP A 570 -16.08 -11.34 8.59
N ALA A 571 -17.35 -10.90 8.43
CA ALA A 571 -17.97 -10.73 7.12
C ALA A 571 -17.31 -9.64 6.26
N LEU A 572 -16.83 -8.57 6.90
CA LEU A 572 -16.16 -7.46 6.21
C LEU A 572 -14.79 -7.86 5.65
N LEU A 573 -14.09 -8.79 6.32
CA LEU A 573 -12.71 -9.16 6.01
C LEU A 573 -12.58 -10.45 5.18
N VAL A 574 -13.56 -11.35 5.22
CA VAL A 574 -13.46 -12.70 4.65
C VAL A 574 -13.14 -12.72 3.16
N ASP A 575 -13.64 -11.77 2.42
CA ASP A 575 -13.45 -11.68 0.97
C ASP A 575 -12.16 -10.96 0.55
N GLY A 576 -11.36 -10.48 1.52
CA GLY A 576 -10.21 -9.62 1.28
C GLY A 576 -10.60 -8.21 0.80
N PRO A 577 -9.63 -7.40 0.33
CA PRO A 577 -9.88 -6.05 -0.12
C PRO A 577 -10.80 -5.99 -1.34
N LEU A 578 -11.94 -5.31 -1.23
CA LEU A 578 -12.90 -5.08 -2.31
C LEU A 578 -13.00 -3.59 -2.66
N PRO A 579 -13.23 -3.23 -3.93
CA PRO A 579 -13.70 -1.89 -4.29
C PRO A 579 -14.91 -1.51 -3.44
N LEU A 580 -14.95 -0.27 -2.91
CA LEU A 580 -15.93 0.14 -1.90
C LEU A 580 -17.39 -0.08 -2.32
N GLY A 581 -17.72 0.12 -3.61
CA GLY A 581 -19.07 -0.15 -4.11
C GLY A 581 -19.43 -1.64 -4.10
N LEU A 582 -18.48 -2.53 -4.35
CA LEU A 582 -18.68 -3.98 -4.25
C LEU A 582 -18.76 -4.44 -2.80
N LEU A 583 -17.98 -3.81 -1.92
CA LEU A 583 -18.06 -4.04 -0.49
C LEU A 583 -19.43 -3.66 0.07
N ASP A 584 -19.98 -2.50 -0.31
CA ASP A 584 -21.32 -2.10 0.07
C ASP A 584 -22.37 -3.17 -0.31
N ALA A 585 -22.36 -3.58 -1.58
CA ALA A 585 -23.30 -4.58 -2.07
C ALA A 585 -23.14 -5.95 -1.39
N ARG A 586 -21.90 -6.32 -1.04
CA ARG A 586 -21.59 -7.55 -0.28
C ARG A 586 -22.15 -7.46 1.15
N MET A 587 -21.97 -6.32 1.81
CA MET A 587 -22.43 -6.13 3.18
C MET A 587 -23.95 -5.93 3.27
N ASP A 588 -24.59 -5.36 2.25
CA ASP A 588 -26.06 -5.30 2.17
C ASP A 588 -26.67 -6.71 2.10
N ARG A 589 -26.06 -7.63 1.34
CA ARG A 589 -26.48 -9.04 1.32
C ARG A 589 -26.28 -9.69 2.68
N TRP A 590 -25.11 -9.52 3.30
CA TRP A 590 -24.85 -10.06 4.64
C TRP A 590 -25.88 -9.56 5.66
N ILE A 591 -26.23 -8.27 5.67
CA ILE A 591 -27.27 -7.72 6.55
C ILE A 591 -28.62 -8.41 6.31
N ALA A 592 -28.97 -8.66 5.04
CA ALA A 592 -30.21 -9.35 4.71
C ALA A 592 -30.22 -10.82 5.18
N GLU A 593 -29.07 -11.51 5.05
CA GLU A 593 -28.87 -12.89 5.53
C GLU A 593 -28.97 -12.97 7.05
N GLU A 594 -28.36 -12.02 7.79
CA GLU A 594 -28.43 -11.95 9.25
C GLU A 594 -29.85 -11.72 9.74
N LYS A 595 -30.62 -10.83 9.08
CA LYS A 595 -32.03 -10.59 9.41
C LYS A 595 -32.93 -11.83 9.23
N ALA A 596 -32.57 -12.70 8.28
CA ALA A 596 -33.31 -13.91 8.00
C ALA A 596 -33.04 -15.05 9.00
N GLN A 597 -31.98 -14.93 9.82
CA GLN A 597 -31.68 -15.93 10.86
C GLN A 597 -32.63 -15.78 12.05
N PRO A 598 -33.07 -16.89 12.67
CA PRO A 598 -33.85 -16.81 13.90
C PRO A 598 -33.04 -16.03 14.96
N ALA A 599 -33.70 -15.17 15.72
CA ALA A 599 -33.08 -14.55 16.90
C ALA A 599 -32.79 -15.68 17.91
N ASP A 600 -31.50 -15.79 18.31
CA ASP A 600 -31.06 -16.73 19.36
C ASP A 600 -31.65 -16.36 20.72
#